data_664907a9044bb9a4a7f7437c59168188
#
_entry.id   664907a9044bb9a4a7f7437c59168188
#
_cell.length_a   1.000
_cell.length_b   1.000
_cell.length_c   1.000
_cell.angle_alpha   90.00
_cell.angle_beta   90.00
_cell.angle_gamma   90.00
#
_symmetry.space_group_name_H-M   'P 1'
#
loop_
_entity.id
_entity.type
_entity.pdbx_description
1 polymer ?
#
loop_
_entity_poly.entity_id
_entity_poly.type
_entity_poly.pdbx_seq_one_letter_code
_entity_poly.pdbx_strand_id
1 'polypeptide(L)'
;MKTIALLSISTLIFAFSCENDVTSSQQCISGKIVGQKCDIYALQLNQNILGATEWTRKNLVTGEIEATYSNVIGLLNLPEENKENDQIIFVTLREPTTEEKNISCYADMPPPPSPFYMVISASKTKCDEK
;
A
#
# COMPACT_ATOMS: atom_id res chain seq x y z
N MET A 1 -11.65 76.09 8.08
CA MET A 1 -11.33 74.99 8.96
C MET A 1 -11.65 73.69 8.25
N LYS A 2 -10.60 72.96 7.83
CA LYS A 2 -10.77 71.72 7.10
C LYS A 2 -10.49 70.57 8.03
N THR A 3 -11.56 69.81 8.30
CA THR A 3 -11.48 68.56 9.08
C THR A 3 -11.01 67.44 8.18
N ILE A 4 -9.82 66.93 8.46
CA ILE A 4 -9.29 65.77 7.75
C ILE A 4 -9.76 64.52 8.49
N ALA A 5 -10.64 63.77 7.84
CA ALA A 5 -11.06 62.47 8.32
C ALA A 5 -10.02 61.43 7.94
N LEU A 6 -9.31 60.89 8.92
CA LEU A 6 -8.43 59.73 8.74
C LEU A 6 -9.31 58.48 8.61
N LEU A 7 -9.35 57.95 7.40
CA LEU A 7 -9.88 56.59 7.15
C LEU A 7 -8.83 55.55 7.55
N SER A 8 -9.09 54.91 8.67
CA SER A 8 -8.35 53.69 9.05
C SER A 8 -8.80 52.54 8.18
N ILE A 9 -7.96 52.16 7.21
CA ILE A 9 -8.14 50.95 6.46
C ILE A 9 -7.62 49.78 7.30
N SER A 10 -8.56 49.10 7.94
CA SER A 10 -8.27 47.85 8.65
C SER A 10 -8.09 46.72 7.61
N THR A 11 -6.83 46.38 7.34
CA THR A 11 -6.52 45.27 6.47
C THR A 11 -6.78 43.97 7.22
N LEU A 12 -7.90 43.33 6.98
CA LEU A 12 -8.17 41.97 7.44
C LEU A 12 -7.27 41.03 6.64
N ILE A 13 -6.20 40.59 7.27
CA ILE A 13 -5.40 39.48 6.74
C ILE A 13 -6.15 38.17 7.06
N PHE A 14 -6.89 37.69 6.09
CA PHE A 14 -7.38 36.31 6.14
C PHE A 14 -6.16 35.39 5.98
N ALA A 15 -5.68 34.87 7.09
CA ALA A 15 -4.78 33.75 7.08
C ALA A 15 -5.60 32.54 6.60
N PHE A 16 -5.51 32.23 5.30
CA PHE A 16 -5.89 30.91 4.80
C PHE A 16 -4.88 29.92 5.37
N SER A 17 -5.21 29.32 6.50
CA SER A 17 -4.54 28.10 6.87
C SER A 17 -5.04 27.04 5.89
N CYS A 18 -4.20 26.72 4.91
CA CYS A 18 -4.33 25.49 4.18
C CYS A 18 -4.11 24.36 5.17
N GLU A 19 -5.17 23.86 5.77
CA GLU A 19 -5.16 22.52 6.29
C GLU A 19 -4.98 21.64 5.07
N ASN A 20 -3.77 21.18 4.87
CA ASN A 20 -3.54 20.06 4.01
C ASN A 20 -4.20 18.85 4.69
N ASP A 21 -5.49 18.70 4.52
CA ASP A 21 -6.10 17.40 4.58
C ASP A 21 -5.40 16.57 3.50
N VAL A 22 -4.33 15.89 3.92
CA VAL A 22 -3.82 14.76 3.18
C VAL A 22 -4.90 13.70 3.28
N THR A 23 -5.97 13.88 2.55
CA THR A 23 -6.77 12.79 2.08
C THR A 23 -5.80 12.00 1.25
N SER A 24 -5.14 11.02 1.87
CA SER A 24 -4.47 9.99 1.12
C SER A 24 -5.55 9.40 0.23
N SER A 25 -5.58 9.86 -1.01
CA SER A 25 -6.43 9.23 -2.03
C SER A 25 -5.96 7.79 -2.05
N GLN A 26 -6.75 6.89 -1.49
CA GLN A 26 -6.46 5.47 -1.45
C GLN A 26 -6.43 5.01 -2.89
N GLN A 27 -5.23 4.97 -3.44
CA GLN A 27 -5.03 4.57 -4.81
C GLN A 27 -5.42 3.10 -4.96
N CYS A 28 -6.29 2.83 -5.91
CA CYS A 28 -6.62 1.48 -6.33
C CYS A 28 -5.46 0.89 -7.13
N ILE A 29 -4.97 -0.24 -6.69
CA ILE A 29 -3.84 -0.94 -7.29
C ILE A 29 -4.29 -2.32 -7.69
N SER A 30 -3.92 -2.76 -8.89
CA SER A 30 -4.19 -4.11 -9.35
C SER A 30 -2.90 -4.91 -9.49
N GLY A 31 -3.02 -6.20 -9.25
CA GLY A 31 -1.92 -7.13 -9.42
C GLY A 31 -2.39 -8.58 -9.36
N LYS A 32 -1.44 -9.48 -9.52
CA LYS A 32 -1.68 -10.92 -9.48
C LYS A 32 -1.05 -11.53 -8.23
N ILE A 33 -1.80 -12.35 -7.51
CA ILE A 33 -1.27 -13.13 -6.39
C ILE A 33 -0.35 -14.22 -6.94
N VAL A 34 0.91 -14.19 -6.55
CA VAL A 34 1.94 -15.11 -7.06
C VAL A 34 2.51 -16.03 -5.99
N GLY A 35 2.09 -15.90 -4.77
CA GLY A 35 2.52 -16.78 -3.68
C GLY A 35 2.30 -16.19 -2.31
N GLN A 36 2.85 -16.84 -1.31
CA GLN A 36 2.71 -16.49 0.09
C GLN A 36 3.95 -16.91 0.87
N LYS A 37 4.29 -16.12 1.87
CA LYS A 37 5.33 -16.45 2.86
C LYS A 37 5.04 -15.76 4.18
N CYS A 38 5.05 -16.51 5.29
CA CYS A 38 4.86 -15.96 6.63
C CYS A 38 3.59 -15.10 6.77
N ASP A 39 2.47 -15.58 6.26
CA ASP A 39 1.19 -14.86 6.20
C ASP A 39 1.19 -13.57 5.38
N ILE A 40 2.26 -13.31 4.65
CA ILE A 40 2.35 -12.23 3.68
C ILE A 40 2.12 -12.79 2.29
N TYR A 41 1.14 -12.25 1.59
CA TYR A 41 0.83 -12.60 0.22
C TYR A 41 1.64 -11.77 -0.75
N ALA A 42 2.23 -12.40 -1.75
CA ALA A 42 3.00 -11.75 -2.79
C ALA A 42 2.06 -11.27 -3.90
N LEU A 43 1.97 -9.96 -4.09
CA LEU A 43 1.24 -9.34 -5.19
C LEU A 43 2.22 -8.82 -6.23
N GLN A 44 2.19 -9.39 -7.42
CA GLN A 44 2.94 -8.89 -8.56
C GLN A 44 2.18 -7.75 -9.23
N LEU A 45 2.82 -6.60 -9.33
CA LEU A 45 2.28 -5.39 -9.95
C LEU A 45 2.67 -5.31 -11.43
N ASN A 46 1.86 -4.62 -12.22
CA ASN A 46 2.17 -4.33 -13.62
C ASN A 46 3.17 -3.18 -13.80
N GLN A 47 3.46 -2.45 -12.74
CA GLN A 47 4.32 -1.28 -12.73
C GLN A 47 5.30 -1.34 -11.56
N ASN A 48 6.45 -0.71 -11.72
CA ASN A 48 7.39 -0.55 -10.62
C ASN A 48 6.99 0.67 -9.77
N ILE A 49 6.08 0.44 -8.86
CA ILE A 49 5.56 1.43 -7.90
C ILE A 49 5.65 0.88 -6.49
N LEU A 50 5.43 1.72 -5.46
CA LEU A 50 5.42 1.33 -4.05
C LEU A 50 6.72 0.68 -3.54
N GLY A 51 7.84 0.91 -4.22
CA GLY A 51 9.11 0.26 -3.87
C GLY A 51 9.13 -1.24 -4.15
N ALA A 52 8.26 -1.74 -5.03
CA ALA A 52 8.18 -3.15 -5.40
C ALA A 52 9.54 -3.73 -5.81
N THR A 53 9.81 -4.94 -5.39
CA THR A 53 11.09 -5.63 -5.60
C THR A 53 10.90 -6.97 -6.29
N GLU A 54 12.02 -7.60 -6.64
CA GLU A 54 12.01 -8.98 -7.09
C GLU A 54 11.75 -9.93 -5.91
N TRP A 55 10.93 -10.94 -6.13
CA TRP A 55 10.66 -11.97 -5.14
C TRP A 55 10.68 -13.36 -5.77
N THR A 56 11.31 -14.30 -5.06
CA THR A 56 11.47 -15.68 -5.51
C THR A 56 10.63 -16.61 -4.67
N ARG A 57 9.76 -17.37 -5.34
CA ARG A 57 9.02 -18.47 -4.72
C ARG A 57 9.86 -19.74 -4.75
N LYS A 58 10.01 -20.35 -3.59
CA LYS A 58 10.73 -21.63 -3.44
C LYS A 58 9.79 -22.73 -2.98
N ASN A 59 10.05 -23.93 -3.44
CA ASN A 59 9.43 -25.11 -2.90
C ASN A 59 9.89 -25.31 -1.45
N LEU A 60 8.97 -25.41 -0.52
CA LEU A 60 9.29 -25.52 0.91
C LEU A 60 9.87 -26.89 1.30
N VAL A 61 9.65 -27.90 0.48
CA VAL A 61 10.14 -29.28 0.73
C VAL A 61 11.51 -29.49 0.14
N THR A 62 11.73 -29.06 -1.10
CA THR A 62 12.99 -29.30 -1.83
C THR A 62 13.96 -28.12 -1.75
N GLY A 63 13.49 -26.92 -1.42
CA GLY A 63 14.26 -25.66 -1.45
C GLY A 63 14.56 -25.14 -2.85
N GLU A 64 14.03 -25.79 -3.88
CA GLU A 64 14.22 -25.39 -5.27
C GLU A 64 13.43 -24.12 -5.60
N ILE A 65 13.99 -23.31 -6.49
CA ILE A 65 13.33 -22.11 -7.00
C ILE A 65 12.25 -22.56 -8.00
N GLU A 66 10.99 -22.25 -7.70
CA GLU A 66 9.87 -22.52 -8.61
C GLU A 66 9.66 -21.39 -9.61
N ALA A 67 9.78 -20.15 -9.18
CA ALA A 67 9.62 -18.97 -10.01
C ALA A 67 10.22 -17.72 -9.36
N THR A 68 10.60 -16.76 -10.20
CA THR A 68 11.05 -15.43 -9.79
C THR A 68 10.16 -14.39 -10.45
N TYR A 69 9.65 -13.47 -9.66
CA TYR A 69 8.72 -12.42 -10.10
C TYR A 69 9.33 -11.05 -9.86
N SER A 70 9.16 -10.16 -10.81
CA SER A 70 9.52 -8.74 -10.68
C SER A 70 8.32 -7.91 -10.18
N ASN A 71 8.59 -6.73 -9.65
CA ASN A 71 7.57 -5.78 -9.19
C ASN A 71 6.60 -6.36 -8.15
N VAL A 72 7.13 -7.02 -7.14
CA VAL A 72 6.33 -7.66 -6.08
C VAL A 72 6.31 -6.80 -4.83
N ILE A 73 5.14 -6.71 -4.22
CA ILE A 73 4.93 -6.21 -2.86
C ILE A 73 4.30 -7.30 -1.99
N GLY A 74 4.44 -7.18 -0.68
CA GLY A 74 3.75 -8.03 0.27
C GLY A 74 2.41 -7.43 0.69
N LEU A 75 1.42 -8.29 0.91
CA LEU A 75 0.12 -7.93 1.42
C LEU A 75 -0.13 -8.61 2.76
N LEU A 76 -0.46 -7.82 3.77
CA LEU A 76 -0.96 -8.28 5.06
C LEU A 76 -2.47 -8.09 5.14
N ASN A 77 -3.13 -8.96 5.90
CA ASN A 77 -4.57 -8.89 6.15
C ASN A 77 -5.41 -9.00 4.87
N LEU A 78 -4.98 -9.84 3.94
CA LEU A 78 -5.75 -10.11 2.73
C LEU A 78 -7.00 -10.94 3.08
N PRO A 79 -8.21 -10.55 2.65
CA PRO A 79 -9.42 -11.34 2.85
C PRO A 79 -9.31 -12.74 2.24
N GLU A 80 -9.89 -13.74 2.88
CA GLU A 80 -9.77 -15.16 2.50
C GLU A 80 -10.18 -15.44 1.07
N GLU A 81 -11.24 -14.80 0.60
CA GLU A 81 -11.76 -14.93 -0.76
C GLU A 81 -10.82 -14.39 -1.85
N ASN A 82 -9.76 -13.68 -1.46
CA ASN A 82 -8.80 -13.07 -2.38
C ASN A 82 -7.41 -13.74 -2.35
N LYS A 83 -7.28 -14.88 -1.69
CA LYS A 83 -5.98 -15.53 -1.42
C LYS A 83 -5.57 -16.57 -2.48
N GLU A 84 -6.33 -16.75 -3.53
CA GLU A 84 -6.00 -17.73 -4.57
C GLU A 84 -4.81 -17.29 -5.41
N ASN A 85 -3.89 -18.22 -5.65
CA ASN A 85 -2.76 -18.00 -6.56
C ASN A 85 -3.26 -17.76 -7.99
N ASP A 86 -2.49 -16.96 -8.72
CA ASP A 86 -2.76 -16.55 -10.11
C ASP A 86 -4.03 -15.70 -10.29
N GLN A 87 -4.66 -15.31 -9.20
CA GLN A 87 -5.82 -14.43 -9.21
C GLN A 87 -5.38 -12.97 -9.35
N ILE A 88 -6.06 -12.25 -10.26
CA ILE A 88 -5.95 -10.79 -10.36
C ILE A 88 -6.91 -10.17 -9.34
N ILE A 89 -6.37 -9.30 -8.51
CA ILE A 89 -7.14 -8.56 -7.51
C ILE A 89 -6.87 -7.06 -7.58
N PHE A 90 -7.80 -6.30 -7.07
CA PHE A 90 -7.73 -4.85 -6.89
C PHE A 90 -7.71 -4.56 -5.40
N VAL A 91 -6.75 -3.80 -4.94
CA VAL A 91 -6.55 -3.51 -3.53
C VAL A 91 -6.39 -2.03 -3.27
N THR A 92 -6.86 -1.60 -2.11
CA THR A 92 -6.47 -0.33 -1.50
C THR A 92 -5.58 -0.64 -0.30
N LEU A 93 -4.49 0.10 -0.15
CA LEU A 93 -3.42 -0.20 0.78
C LEU A 93 -3.14 0.98 1.70
N ARG A 94 -2.58 0.68 2.87
CA ARG A 94 -1.96 1.67 3.76
C ARG A 94 -0.60 1.17 4.25
N GLU A 95 0.21 2.08 4.72
CA GLU A 95 1.44 1.72 5.43
C GLU A 95 1.11 0.92 6.69
N PRO A 96 1.87 -0.14 6.98
CA PRO A 96 1.74 -0.86 8.25
C PRO A 96 2.26 0.00 9.41
N THR A 97 1.67 -0.18 10.57
CA THR A 97 2.20 0.40 11.81
C THR A 97 3.50 -0.29 12.24
N THR A 98 4.23 0.29 13.19
CA THR A 98 5.46 -0.31 13.73
C THR A 98 5.20 -1.71 14.31
N GLU A 99 4.07 -1.91 14.96
CA GLU A 99 3.67 -3.21 15.52
C GLU A 99 3.36 -4.22 14.42
N GLU A 100 2.64 -3.80 13.38
CA GLU A 100 2.29 -4.65 12.23
C GLU A 100 3.52 -5.06 11.40
N LYS A 101 4.60 -4.27 11.43
CA LYS A 101 5.87 -4.60 10.79
C LYS A 101 6.63 -5.73 11.50
N ASN A 102 6.28 -6.03 12.72
CA ASN A 102 6.94 -7.05 13.52
C ASN A 102 6.38 -8.45 13.21
N ILE A 103 6.80 -8.99 12.10
CA ILE A 103 6.35 -10.29 11.62
C ILE A 103 7.38 -11.35 11.98
N SER A 104 6.93 -12.38 12.69
CA SER A 104 7.76 -13.56 13.02
C SER A 104 7.77 -14.53 11.84
N CYS A 105 8.92 -14.65 11.20
CA CYS A 105 9.18 -15.64 10.17
C CYS A 105 10.29 -16.57 10.67
N TYR A 106 10.20 -17.86 10.42
CA TYR A 106 11.28 -18.79 10.80
C TYR A 106 12.57 -18.44 10.04
N ALA A 107 13.71 -18.43 10.77
CA ALA A 107 15.00 -18.01 10.23
C ALA A 107 15.50 -18.84 9.04
N ASP A 108 15.07 -20.09 8.92
CA ASP A 108 15.46 -21.03 7.86
C ASP A 108 14.63 -20.84 6.57
N MET A 109 13.70 -19.92 6.56
CA MET A 109 12.82 -19.67 5.43
C MET A 109 13.36 -18.51 4.59
N PRO A 110 13.18 -18.56 3.25
CA PRO A 110 13.46 -17.39 2.41
C PRO A 110 12.66 -16.17 2.90
N PRO A 111 13.18 -14.96 2.70
CA PRO A 111 12.48 -13.77 3.16
C PRO A 111 11.09 -13.64 2.53
N PRO A 112 10.12 -13.09 3.26
CA PRO A 112 8.81 -12.78 2.70
C PRO A 112 8.91 -11.68 1.64
N PRO A 113 7.89 -11.54 0.78
CA PRO A 113 7.85 -10.43 -0.16
C PRO A 113 7.90 -9.09 0.58
N SER A 114 8.71 -8.17 0.08
CA SER A 114 8.88 -6.84 0.66
C SER A 114 9.00 -5.77 -0.43
N PRO A 115 8.67 -4.49 -0.17
CA PRO A 115 8.01 -4.02 1.05
C PRO A 115 6.59 -4.58 1.18
N PHE A 116 6.03 -4.56 2.36
CA PHE A 116 4.65 -5.02 2.55
C PHE A 116 3.74 -3.91 3.08
N TYR A 117 2.47 -4.05 2.76
CA TYR A 117 1.41 -3.10 3.05
C TYR A 117 0.20 -3.79 3.69
N MET A 118 -0.56 -3.03 4.45
CA MET A 118 -1.83 -3.50 4.99
C MET A 118 -2.94 -3.31 3.98
N VAL A 119 -3.72 -4.35 3.74
CA VAL A 119 -4.90 -4.29 2.87
C VAL A 119 -6.04 -3.61 3.62
N ILE A 120 -6.58 -2.53 3.06
CA ILE A 120 -7.80 -1.88 3.53
C ILE A 120 -9.01 -2.54 2.90
N SER A 121 -8.97 -2.73 1.60
CA SER A 121 -10.01 -3.44 0.84
C SER A 121 -9.40 -4.22 -0.31
N ALA A 122 -10.06 -5.30 -0.69
CA ALA A 122 -9.69 -6.14 -1.83
C ALA A 122 -10.95 -6.57 -2.60
N SER A 123 -10.84 -6.66 -3.92
CA SER A 123 -11.91 -7.07 -4.81
C SER A 123 -11.35 -7.78 -6.03
N LYS A 124 -12.14 -8.68 -6.62
CA LYS A 124 -11.80 -9.39 -7.87
C LYS A 124 -12.17 -8.60 -9.12
N THR A 125 -12.92 -7.53 -8.98
CA THR A 125 -13.47 -6.77 -10.12
C THR A 125 -12.88 -5.38 -10.27
N LYS A 126 -12.96 -4.56 -9.24
CA LYS A 126 -12.42 -3.19 -9.20
C LYS A 126 -12.39 -2.68 -7.77
N CYS A 127 -11.65 -1.62 -7.52
CA CYS A 127 -11.71 -0.93 -6.24
C CYS A 127 -13.06 -0.22 -6.08
N ASP A 128 -13.55 -0.18 -4.84
CA ASP A 128 -14.73 0.60 -4.52
C ASP A 128 -14.42 2.09 -4.73
N GLU A 129 -15.13 2.71 -5.65
CA GLU A 129 -15.17 4.15 -5.78
C GLU A 129 -16.05 4.70 -4.65
N LYS A 130 -15.44 5.43 -3.75
CA LYS A 130 -16.17 6.22 -2.76
C LYS A 130 -16.31 7.66 -3.23
#